data_c526778dc8fb6a41a22015eceea730f4
#
_entry.id   c526778dc8fb6a41a22015eceea730f4
#
_cell.length_a   1.000
_cell.length_b   1.000
_cell.length_c   1.000
_cell.angle_alpha   90.00
_cell.angle_beta   90.00
_cell.angle_gamma   90.00
#
_symmetry.space_group_name_H-M   'P 1'
#
loop_
_entity.id
_entity.type
_entity.pdbx_description
1 polymer ?
#
loop_
_entity_poly.entity_id
_entity_poly.type
_entity_poly.pdbx_seq_one_letter_code
_entity_poly.pdbx_strand_id
1 'polypeptide(L)'
;MTLRPAQVIFRDSLRREAARVRAVLGVAACGFGKGVVMQNILVGAMTKNKHALMLVHGRDRVNDAHERATKLGIPHGVLMGSKKRERWHSIQIASSDTVHRMEHKPKADLIIIDECHLGLSPTFRGVLDCYPDAKIIGLTATPMLGNGKPLGRASGGIFDAMVTGPSVKQLIADGCLVRSEVIATPPPADLGGLRKMKTGEFDAEQGQIICDTPAILGDMVEHYQRHASHLKAVSFGFTQKHAFDICESFNRAGVNWAYIDANTPDGDIHTPGTRKFIFHQYDHGDLRGISSCQTISIGWDHSACKCLIFGSKTASFPLYHQRLGRGSRPHKGHDHFRVHDHTGNWLEFIKKGPFFESDIEWQLDGPAKFDEKKMSTCDEPVPASEPHPLFTGDFIDGIMFPCRRPYESDPKLTNCPHCGIPLLKEVRETAERMEAERVAGELVNLTAELRAEIEARIREESERKVFFLEQMKIQKQKNYARKYAVARFKQKFGDWPPRGWNREVEFAAGLRESLR
;
A
#
# COMPACT_ATOMS: atom_id res chain seq x y z
N MET A 1 -29.39 -1.38 -14.88
CA MET A 1 -28.24 -1.08 -13.99
C MET A 1 -28.73 -0.21 -12.85
N THR A 2 -28.83 -0.75 -11.65
CA THR A 2 -29.35 -0.03 -10.47
C THR A 2 -28.18 0.48 -9.64
N LEU A 3 -28.10 1.78 -9.43
CA LEU A 3 -27.13 2.40 -8.55
C LEU A 3 -27.62 2.33 -7.09
N ARG A 4 -26.73 2.15 -6.13
CA ARG A 4 -27.02 2.33 -4.70
C ARG A 4 -27.32 3.81 -4.40
N PRO A 5 -28.10 4.16 -3.37
CA PRO A 5 -28.48 5.55 -3.07
C PRO A 5 -27.27 6.51 -3.03
N ALA A 6 -26.20 6.13 -2.34
CA ALA A 6 -24.98 6.93 -2.27
C ALA A 6 -24.30 7.13 -3.64
N GLN A 7 -24.37 6.15 -4.55
CA GLN A 7 -23.86 6.28 -5.91
C GLN A 7 -24.73 7.21 -6.77
N VAL A 8 -26.04 7.22 -6.55
CA VAL A 8 -26.96 8.16 -7.21
C VAL A 8 -26.61 9.60 -6.81
N ILE A 9 -26.51 9.86 -5.50
CA ILE A 9 -26.16 11.19 -4.96
C ILE A 9 -24.81 11.66 -5.53
N PHE A 10 -23.81 10.81 -5.51
CA PHE A 10 -22.47 11.12 -6.01
C PHE A 10 -22.49 11.43 -7.52
N ARG A 11 -23.14 10.58 -8.33
CA ARG A 11 -23.32 10.81 -9.78
C ARG A 11 -24.01 12.14 -10.06
N ASP A 12 -25.09 12.44 -9.35
CA ASP A 12 -25.88 13.65 -9.62
C ASP A 12 -25.14 14.91 -9.18
N SER A 13 -24.34 14.82 -8.12
CA SER A 13 -23.42 15.90 -7.74
C SER A 13 -22.34 16.13 -8.78
N LEU A 14 -21.71 15.07 -9.34
CA LEU A 14 -20.78 15.18 -10.45
C LEU A 14 -21.42 15.86 -11.69
N ARG A 15 -22.64 15.48 -12.04
CA ARG A 15 -23.38 16.07 -13.17
C ARG A 15 -23.69 17.54 -12.94
N ARG A 16 -24.05 17.91 -11.71
CA ARG A 16 -24.35 19.30 -11.32
C ARG A 16 -23.11 20.18 -11.45
N GLU A 17 -21.97 19.72 -10.95
CA GLU A 17 -20.72 20.47 -11.05
C GLU A 17 -20.19 20.50 -12.50
N ALA A 18 -20.32 19.40 -13.28
CA ALA A 18 -19.94 19.38 -14.69
C ALA A 18 -20.79 20.33 -15.57
N ALA A 19 -21.96 20.71 -15.13
CA ALA A 19 -22.74 21.77 -15.81
C ALA A 19 -22.11 23.16 -15.63
N ARG A 20 -21.45 23.40 -14.49
CA ARG A 20 -20.88 24.70 -14.09
C ARG A 20 -19.46 24.91 -14.61
N VAL A 21 -18.63 23.86 -14.55
CA VAL A 21 -17.19 23.92 -14.88
C VAL A 21 -16.84 22.89 -15.95
N ARG A 22 -15.65 23.02 -16.55
CA ARG A 22 -15.19 22.10 -17.58
C ARG A 22 -14.74 20.76 -17.01
N ALA A 23 -13.94 20.76 -15.93
CA ALA A 23 -13.31 19.58 -15.39
C ALA A 23 -13.66 19.37 -13.90
N VAL A 24 -14.29 18.25 -13.60
CA VAL A 24 -14.72 17.87 -12.24
C VAL A 24 -13.98 16.63 -11.76
N LEU A 25 -13.43 16.71 -10.57
CA LEU A 25 -12.80 15.61 -9.86
C LEU A 25 -13.80 14.93 -8.94
N GLY A 26 -14.07 13.66 -9.16
CA GLY A 26 -14.86 12.83 -8.27
C GLY A 26 -13.96 11.97 -7.37
N VAL A 27 -14.06 12.16 -6.07
CA VAL A 27 -13.30 11.40 -5.08
C VAL A 27 -14.21 10.41 -4.38
N ALA A 28 -13.95 9.13 -4.52
CA ALA A 28 -14.69 8.08 -3.82
C ALA A 28 -13.79 6.90 -3.48
N ALA A 29 -13.98 6.34 -2.29
CA ALA A 29 -13.13 5.27 -1.74
C ALA A 29 -12.95 4.07 -2.68
N CYS A 30 -11.86 3.33 -2.51
CA CYS A 30 -11.73 2.00 -3.12
C CYS A 30 -12.93 1.14 -2.66
N GLY A 31 -13.49 0.34 -3.58
CA GLY A 31 -14.68 -0.49 -3.26
C GLY A 31 -16.03 0.25 -3.29
N PHE A 32 -16.07 1.58 -3.37
CA PHE A 32 -17.34 2.33 -3.54
C PHE A 32 -18.13 1.93 -4.80
N GLY A 33 -17.46 1.44 -5.83
CA GLY A 33 -18.08 1.12 -7.11
C GLY A 33 -18.01 2.26 -8.12
N LYS A 34 -16.91 3.01 -8.14
CA LYS A 34 -16.63 4.07 -9.14
C LYS A 34 -16.90 3.61 -10.58
N GLY A 35 -16.48 2.37 -10.91
CA GLY A 35 -16.70 1.79 -12.24
C GLY A 35 -18.17 1.72 -12.63
N VAL A 36 -19.06 1.38 -11.69
CA VAL A 36 -20.53 1.35 -11.93
C VAL A 36 -21.07 2.75 -12.17
N VAL A 37 -20.58 3.76 -11.43
CA VAL A 37 -20.96 5.17 -11.64
C VAL A 37 -20.50 5.66 -13.01
N MET A 38 -19.26 5.35 -13.42
CA MET A 38 -18.73 5.70 -14.75
C MET A 38 -19.60 5.13 -15.86
N GLN A 39 -19.93 3.84 -15.80
CA GLN A 39 -20.79 3.19 -16.79
C GLN A 39 -22.17 3.86 -16.86
N ASN A 40 -22.75 4.24 -15.72
CA ASN A 40 -24.03 4.95 -15.70
C ASN A 40 -23.93 6.35 -16.33
N ILE A 41 -22.80 7.04 -16.16
CA ILE A 41 -22.55 8.34 -16.80
C ILE A 41 -22.41 8.15 -18.33
N LEU A 42 -21.71 7.10 -18.80
CA LEU A 42 -21.55 6.76 -20.22
C LEU A 42 -22.92 6.48 -20.87
N VAL A 43 -23.76 5.64 -20.22
CA VAL A 43 -25.13 5.40 -20.69
C VAL A 43 -25.91 6.70 -20.77
N GLY A 44 -25.79 7.59 -19.79
CA GLY A 44 -26.45 8.90 -19.80
C GLY A 44 -25.93 9.84 -20.90
N ALA A 45 -24.69 9.72 -21.34
CA ALA A 45 -24.19 10.46 -22.51
C ALA A 45 -24.77 9.89 -23.80
N MET A 46 -24.78 8.55 -23.94
CA MET A 46 -25.36 7.88 -25.10
C MET A 46 -26.85 8.21 -25.30
N THR A 47 -27.66 8.19 -24.23
CA THR A 47 -29.10 8.54 -24.32
C THR A 47 -29.36 9.99 -24.75
N LYS A 48 -28.35 10.85 -24.61
CA LYS A 48 -28.37 12.25 -25.05
C LYS A 48 -27.71 12.47 -26.42
N ASN A 49 -27.42 11.40 -27.16
CA ASN A 49 -26.69 11.43 -28.44
C ASN A 49 -25.32 12.15 -28.34
N LYS A 50 -24.65 12.05 -27.19
CA LYS A 50 -23.31 12.60 -26.95
C LYS A 50 -22.22 11.55 -27.12
N HIS A 51 -21.07 11.99 -27.64
CA HIS A 51 -19.89 11.17 -27.75
C HIS A 51 -19.14 11.18 -26.41
N ALA A 52 -18.79 10.00 -25.90
CA ALA A 52 -18.02 9.87 -24.67
C ALA A 52 -16.74 9.06 -24.89
N LEU A 53 -15.63 9.60 -24.40
CA LEU A 53 -14.32 8.97 -24.40
C LEU A 53 -13.92 8.62 -22.96
N MET A 54 -13.85 7.33 -22.66
CA MET A 54 -13.31 6.85 -21.40
C MET A 54 -11.81 6.61 -21.55
N LEU A 55 -11.00 7.45 -20.91
CA LEU A 55 -9.54 7.32 -20.89
C LEU A 55 -9.09 6.52 -19.68
N VAL A 56 -8.34 5.48 -19.95
CA VAL A 56 -7.81 4.57 -18.93
C VAL A 56 -6.30 4.43 -19.10
N HIS A 57 -5.60 4.27 -17.99
CA HIS A 57 -4.17 4.08 -18.00
C HIS A 57 -3.80 2.59 -17.91
N GLY A 58 -3.10 2.08 -18.93
CA GLY A 58 -2.63 0.69 -18.98
C GLY A 58 -3.62 -0.29 -19.64
N ARG A 59 -3.05 -1.39 -20.18
CA ARG A 59 -3.78 -2.39 -20.97
C ARG A 59 -4.87 -3.10 -20.14
N ASP A 60 -4.52 -3.53 -18.95
CA ASP A 60 -5.42 -4.35 -18.11
C ASP A 60 -6.69 -3.61 -17.76
N ARG A 61 -6.60 -2.30 -17.48
CA ARG A 61 -7.78 -1.47 -17.18
C ARG A 61 -8.66 -1.21 -18.39
N VAL A 62 -8.08 -1.09 -19.58
CA VAL A 62 -8.89 -1.00 -20.80
C VAL A 62 -9.69 -2.28 -20.98
N ASN A 63 -9.06 -3.46 -20.74
CA ASN A 63 -9.75 -4.74 -20.79
C ASN A 63 -10.85 -4.83 -19.72
N ASP A 64 -10.58 -4.46 -18.48
CA ASP A 64 -11.57 -4.45 -17.39
C ASP A 64 -12.76 -3.52 -17.70
N ALA A 65 -12.48 -2.33 -18.20
CA ALA A 65 -13.53 -1.38 -18.58
C ALA A 65 -14.38 -1.90 -19.76
N HIS A 66 -13.73 -2.53 -20.75
CA HIS A 66 -14.37 -3.20 -21.86
C HIS A 66 -15.26 -4.36 -21.40
N GLU A 67 -14.74 -5.25 -20.57
CA GLU A 67 -15.52 -6.39 -20.05
C GLU A 67 -16.75 -5.92 -19.25
N ARG A 68 -16.60 -4.91 -18.41
CA ARG A 68 -17.72 -4.33 -17.64
C ARG A 68 -18.76 -3.71 -18.57
N ALA A 69 -18.34 -2.94 -19.57
CA ALA A 69 -19.26 -2.34 -20.54
C ALA A 69 -20.01 -3.42 -21.35
N THR A 70 -19.30 -4.47 -21.77
CA THR A 70 -19.87 -5.62 -22.47
C THR A 70 -20.91 -6.37 -21.61
N LYS A 71 -20.57 -6.68 -20.35
CA LYS A 71 -21.51 -7.31 -19.39
C LYS A 71 -22.78 -6.48 -19.16
N LEU A 72 -22.70 -5.18 -19.30
CA LEU A 72 -23.82 -4.26 -19.15
C LEU A 72 -24.56 -3.97 -20.47
N GLY A 73 -24.14 -4.60 -21.57
CA GLY A 73 -24.75 -4.40 -22.88
C GLY A 73 -24.56 -2.98 -23.44
N ILE A 74 -23.50 -2.26 -23.04
CA ILE A 74 -23.23 -0.90 -23.52
C ILE A 74 -22.49 -0.99 -24.86
N PRO A 75 -23.07 -0.50 -26.00
CA PRO A 75 -22.37 -0.43 -27.27
C PRO A 75 -21.15 0.50 -27.18
N HIS A 76 -19.95 -0.01 -27.46
CA HIS A 76 -18.73 0.79 -27.37
C HIS A 76 -17.62 0.24 -28.25
N GLY A 77 -16.73 1.13 -28.68
CA GLY A 77 -15.47 0.76 -29.34
C GLY A 77 -14.30 0.71 -28.35
N VAL A 78 -13.26 -0.03 -28.70
CA VAL A 78 -12.02 -0.14 -27.92
C VAL A 78 -10.83 0.37 -28.71
N LEU A 79 -10.10 1.32 -28.14
CA LEU A 79 -8.91 1.93 -28.77
C LEU A 79 -7.67 1.56 -27.93
N MET A 80 -7.04 0.44 -28.25
CA MET A 80 -5.88 -0.07 -27.54
C MET A 80 -4.90 -0.80 -28.47
N GLY A 81 -3.74 -0.23 -28.72
CA GLY A 81 -2.68 -0.84 -29.51
C GLY A 81 -3.16 -1.28 -30.90
N SER A 82 -2.97 -2.56 -31.20
CA SER A 82 -3.34 -3.17 -32.47
C SER A 82 -4.77 -3.75 -32.51
N LYS A 83 -5.55 -3.67 -31.43
CA LYS A 83 -6.94 -4.17 -31.43
C LYS A 83 -7.77 -3.47 -32.48
N LYS A 84 -8.73 -4.23 -33.09
CA LYS A 84 -9.66 -3.69 -34.08
C LYS A 84 -10.43 -2.50 -33.52
N ARG A 85 -10.37 -1.38 -34.21
CA ARG A 85 -10.91 -0.09 -33.76
C ARG A 85 -12.31 0.12 -34.29
N GLU A 86 -13.32 -0.09 -33.45
CA GLU A 86 -14.71 0.13 -33.80
C GLU A 86 -15.10 1.59 -33.49
N ARG A 87 -14.70 2.50 -34.40
CA ARG A 87 -14.82 3.97 -34.20
C ARG A 87 -16.21 4.54 -34.38
N TRP A 88 -17.15 3.76 -34.91
CA TRP A 88 -18.53 4.21 -35.16
C TRP A 88 -19.39 4.33 -33.91
N HIS A 89 -19.00 3.71 -32.79
CA HIS A 89 -19.73 3.84 -31.55
C HIS A 89 -19.52 5.21 -30.91
N SER A 90 -20.61 5.78 -30.37
CA SER A 90 -20.56 7.06 -29.64
C SER A 90 -19.77 6.99 -28.35
N ILE A 91 -19.59 5.78 -27.79
CA ILE A 91 -18.74 5.52 -26.62
C ILE A 91 -17.45 4.84 -27.08
N GLN A 92 -16.31 5.37 -26.63
CA GLN A 92 -15.00 4.81 -26.87
C GLN A 92 -14.29 4.58 -25.54
N ILE A 93 -13.77 3.37 -25.32
CA ILE A 93 -12.88 3.02 -24.19
C ILE A 93 -11.47 2.96 -24.75
N ALA A 94 -10.57 3.77 -24.22
CA ALA A 94 -9.28 3.99 -24.84
C ALA A 94 -8.11 4.06 -23.86
N SER A 95 -6.96 3.53 -24.27
CA SER A 95 -5.69 3.88 -23.66
C SER A 95 -5.27 5.29 -24.08
N SER A 96 -4.85 6.12 -23.13
CA SER A 96 -4.33 7.47 -23.38
C SER A 96 -3.20 7.47 -24.42
N ASP A 97 -2.26 6.52 -24.32
CA ASP A 97 -1.14 6.41 -25.26
C ASP A 97 -1.59 6.11 -26.68
N THR A 98 -2.64 5.28 -26.82
CA THR A 98 -3.19 4.98 -28.15
C THR A 98 -3.84 6.23 -28.75
N VAL A 99 -4.69 6.93 -27.98
CA VAL A 99 -5.33 8.16 -28.46
C VAL A 99 -4.30 9.24 -28.80
N HIS A 100 -3.27 9.39 -27.98
CA HIS A 100 -2.20 10.37 -28.24
C HIS A 100 -1.54 10.17 -29.61
N ARG A 101 -1.24 8.90 -29.97
CA ARG A 101 -0.57 8.55 -31.22
C ARG A 101 -1.49 8.55 -32.46
N MET A 102 -2.81 8.67 -32.28
CA MET A 102 -3.76 8.68 -33.39
C MET A 102 -3.70 10.03 -34.11
N GLU A 103 -3.63 10.01 -35.44
CA GLU A 103 -3.77 11.20 -36.28
C GLU A 103 -5.20 11.75 -36.17
N HIS A 104 -6.19 10.89 -36.40
CA HIS A 104 -7.60 11.25 -36.28
C HIS A 104 -8.16 10.72 -34.96
N LYS A 105 -8.37 11.61 -34.00
CA LYS A 105 -8.91 11.27 -32.68
C LYS A 105 -10.42 11.05 -32.73
N PRO A 106 -10.99 10.20 -31.86
CA PRO A 106 -12.44 10.01 -31.77
C PRO A 106 -13.12 11.31 -31.33
N LYS A 107 -14.38 11.52 -31.72
CA LYS A 107 -15.18 12.62 -31.20
C LYS A 107 -15.43 12.41 -29.69
N ALA A 108 -15.42 13.48 -28.91
CA ALA A 108 -15.78 13.47 -27.51
C ALA A 108 -16.41 14.78 -27.06
N ASP A 109 -17.65 14.73 -26.60
CA ASP A 109 -18.33 15.79 -25.85
C ASP A 109 -18.05 15.62 -24.32
N LEU A 110 -17.74 14.38 -23.90
CA LEU A 110 -17.45 14.02 -22.53
C LEU A 110 -16.22 13.11 -22.48
N ILE A 111 -15.30 13.44 -21.60
CA ILE A 111 -14.16 12.59 -21.28
C ILE A 111 -14.29 12.11 -19.84
N ILE A 112 -14.26 10.79 -19.64
CA ILE A 112 -14.19 10.18 -18.31
C ILE A 112 -12.79 9.61 -18.10
N ILE A 113 -12.17 9.94 -16.97
CA ILE A 113 -10.82 9.49 -16.62
C ILE A 113 -10.90 8.60 -15.40
N ASP A 114 -10.57 7.32 -15.56
CA ASP A 114 -10.44 6.40 -14.43
C ASP A 114 -9.05 6.51 -13.80
N GLU A 115 -9.00 6.49 -12.47
CA GLU A 115 -7.78 6.68 -11.65
C GLU A 115 -6.98 7.91 -12.14
N CYS A 116 -7.65 9.04 -12.20
CA CYS A 116 -7.12 10.26 -12.80
C CYS A 116 -5.84 10.82 -12.12
N HIS A 117 -5.52 10.37 -10.90
CA HIS A 117 -4.26 10.66 -10.23
C HIS A 117 -3.02 10.08 -10.96
N LEU A 118 -3.21 9.10 -11.86
CA LEU A 118 -2.14 8.56 -12.72
C LEU A 118 -2.04 9.30 -14.06
N GLY A 119 -3.04 10.09 -14.41
CA GLY A 119 -3.28 10.60 -15.75
C GLY A 119 -2.77 12.01 -16.05
N LEU A 120 -1.90 12.61 -15.22
CA LEU A 120 -1.42 13.97 -15.47
C LEU A 120 -0.07 14.05 -16.19
N SER A 121 0.34 12.98 -16.88
CA SER A 121 1.54 13.00 -17.73
C SER A 121 1.41 14.00 -18.90
N PRO A 122 2.50 14.50 -19.49
CA PRO A 122 2.46 15.34 -20.67
C PRO A 122 1.66 14.73 -21.84
N THR A 123 1.82 13.43 -22.07
CA THR A 123 1.07 12.65 -23.06
C THR A 123 -0.44 12.73 -22.82
N PHE A 124 -0.85 12.57 -21.57
CA PHE A 124 -2.26 12.61 -21.19
C PHE A 124 -2.85 14.02 -21.36
N ARG A 125 -2.13 15.06 -20.92
CA ARG A 125 -2.52 16.46 -21.11
C ARG A 125 -2.66 16.78 -22.58
N GLY A 126 -1.71 16.36 -23.42
CA GLY A 126 -1.79 16.56 -24.87
C GLY A 126 -3.01 15.90 -25.54
N VAL A 127 -3.53 14.79 -24.96
CA VAL A 127 -4.82 14.24 -25.40
C VAL A 127 -5.97 15.17 -25.02
N LEU A 128 -6.02 15.69 -23.79
CA LEU A 128 -7.10 16.58 -23.32
C LEU A 128 -7.12 17.92 -24.06
N ASP A 129 -5.97 18.41 -24.49
CA ASP A 129 -5.83 19.67 -25.24
C ASP A 129 -6.45 19.57 -26.64
N CYS A 130 -6.59 18.35 -27.19
CA CYS A 130 -7.30 18.11 -28.45
C CYS A 130 -8.82 18.24 -28.32
N TYR A 131 -9.38 18.41 -27.11
CA TYR A 131 -10.81 18.45 -26.84
C TYR A 131 -11.17 19.67 -25.96
N PRO A 132 -10.98 20.90 -26.43
CA PRO A 132 -11.15 22.12 -25.62
C PRO A 132 -12.56 22.26 -25.06
N ASP A 133 -13.58 21.83 -25.81
CA ASP A 133 -15.01 21.98 -25.47
C ASP A 133 -15.57 20.78 -24.68
N ALA A 134 -14.84 19.66 -24.61
CA ALA A 134 -15.32 18.48 -23.90
C ALA A 134 -15.37 18.71 -22.38
N LYS A 135 -16.46 18.24 -21.76
CA LYS A 135 -16.52 18.14 -20.29
C LYS A 135 -15.66 16.99 -19.82
N ILE A 136 -14.98 17.17 -18.70
CA ILE A 136 -14.06 16.18 -18.12
C ILE A 136 -14.56 15.78 -16.74
N ILE A 137 -14.71 14.48 -16.52
CA ILE A 137 -14.98 13.89 -15.19
C ILE A 137 -13.86 12.91 -14.86
N GLY A 138 -13.00 13.28 -13.91
CA GLY A 138 -11.98 12.40 -13.39
C GLY A 138 -12.46 11.70 -12.14
N LEU A 139 -12.17 10.41 -11.99
CA LEU A 139 -12.51 9.63 -10.80
C LEU A 139 -11.25 9.03 -10.17
N THR A 140 -11.18 9.09 -8.85
CA THR A 140 -10.09 8.49 -8.08
C THR A 140 -10.52 8.20 -6.64
N ALA A 141 -9.77 7.34 -5.95
CA ALA A 141 -9.90 7.18 -4.50
C ALA A 141 -9.00 8.15 -3.73
N THR A 142 -7.91 8.61 -4.35
CA THR A 142 -6.88 9.45 -3.74
C THR A 142 -6.56 10.61 -4.67
N PRO A 143 -7.09 11.82 -4.43
CA PRO A 143 -7.00 12.98 -5.33
C PRO A 143 -5.65 13.68 -5.26
N MET A 144 -4.56 12.94 -5.32
CA MET A 144 -3.19 13.43 -5.34
C MET A 144 -2.29 12.55 -6.18
N LEU A 145 -1.24 13.11 -6.74
CA LEU A 145 -0.17 12.36 -7.41
C LEU A 145 0.63 11.54 -6.41
N GLY A 146 1.41 10.56 -6.89
CA GLY A 146 2.29 9.74 -6.04
C GLY A 146 3.27 10.55 -5.17
N ASN A 147 3.67 11.74 -5.64
CA ASN A 147 4.51 12.69 -4.90
C ASN A 147 3.73 13.65 -3.96
N GLY A 148 2.44 13.42 -3.77
CA GLY A 148 1.57 14.20 -2.88
C GLY A 148 1.01 15.51 -3.46
N LYS A 149 1.31 15.85 -4.73
CA LYS A 149 0.76 17.07 -5.35
C LYS A 149 -0.73 16.94 -5.61
N PRO A 150 -1.53 18.00 -5.33
CA PRO A 150 -2.97 18.04 -5.62
C PRO A 150 -3.27 17.99 -7.12
N LEU A 151 -4.54 17.71 -7.47
CA LEU A 151 -4.99 17.59 -8.85
C LEU A 151 -5.76 18.83 -9.37
N GLY A 152 -5.96 19.82 -8.51
CA GLY A 152 -6.67 21.06 -8.85
C GLY A 152 -5.87 21.98 -9.76
N ARG A 153 -6.57 22.82 -10.50
CA ARG A 153 -5.97 23.71 -11.49
C ARG A 153 -5.02 24.74 -10.88
N ALA A 154 -5.35 25.28 -9.71
CA ALA A 154 -4.50 26.26 -9.03
C ALA A 154 -3.16 25.65 -8.59
N SER A 155 -3.12 24.34 -8.37
CA SER A 155 -1.89 23.57 -8.04
C SER A 155 -1.20 22.95 -9.25
N GLY A 156 -1.57 23.37 -10.48
CA GLY A 156 -1.01 22.84 -11.73
C GLY A 156 -1.64 21.54 -12.21
N GLY A 157 -2.75 21.11 -11.61
CA GLY A 157 -3.61 20.03 -12.08
C GLY A 157 -4.52 20.45 -13.23
N ILE A 158 -5.63 19.74 -13.44
CA ILE A 158 -6.58 19.99 -14.54
C ILE A 158 -8.01 20.23 -14.06
N PHE A 159 -8.32 19.96 -12.79
CA PHE A 159 -9.69 20.01 -12.29
C PHE A 159 -10.06 21.38 -11.70
N ASP A 160 -11.27 21.81 -11.99
CA ASP A 160 -11.82 23.11 -11.58
C ASP A 160 -12.69 22.99 -10.32
N ALA A 161 -13.29 21.81 -10.09
CA ALA A 161 -14.12 21.51 -8.93
C ALA A 161 -13.92 20.08 -8.45
N MET A 162 -14.27 19.81 -7.20
CA MET A 162 -14.19 18.49 -6.59
C MET A 162 -15.53 18.11 -5.95
N VAL A 163 -15.93 16.87 -6.16
CA VAL A 163 -17.07 16.22 -5.51
C VAL A 163 -16.56 15.03 -4.72
N THR A 164 -16.86 15.01 -3.42
CA THR A 164 -16.45 13.91 -2.52
C THR A 164 -17.63 12.97 -2.29
N GLY A 165 -17.42 11.68 -2.45
CA GLY A 165 -18.35 10.62 -2.06
C GLY A 165 -18.34 10.35 -0.56
N PRO A 166 -19.09 9.34 -0.10
CA PRO A 166 -19.08 8.94 1.30
C PRO A 166 -17.68 8.57 1.80
N SER A 167 -17.38 8.86 3.05
CA SER A 167 -16.14 8.44 3.70
C SER A 167 -16.07 6.91 3.80
N VAL A 168 -14.86 6.37 3.98
CA VAL A 168 -14.68 4.94 4.24
C VAL A 168 -15.45 4.50 5.49
N LYS A 169 -15.43 5.28 6.57
CA LYS A 169 -16.22 5.01 7.79
C LYS A 169 -17.71 4.89 7.51
N GLN A 170 -18.26 5.82 6.72
CA GLN A 170 -19.68 5.74 6.33
C GLN A 170 -19.96 4.48 5.52
N LEU A 171 -19.10 4.12 4.57
CA LEU A 171 -19.27 2.92 3.75
C LEU A 171 -19.14 1.63 4.56
N ILE A 172 -18.35 1.62 5.62
CA ILE A 172 -18.29 0.50 6.59
C ILE A 172 -19.57 0.44 7.40
N ALA A 173 -20.05 1.56 7.92
CA ALA A 173 -21.33 1.62 8.65
C ALA A 173 -22.51 1.15 7.79
N ASP A 174 -22.50 1.48 6.48
CA ASP A 174 -23.50 1.04 5.51
C ASP A 174 -23.31 -0.42 5.04
N GLY A 175 -22.34 -1.16 5.58
CA GLY A 175 -22.02 -2.54 5.19
C GLY A 175 -21.49 -2.70 3.76
N CYS A 176 -21.06 -1.61 3.13
CA CYS A 176 -20.51 -1.60 1.78
C CYS A 176 -19.01 -1.92 1.73
N LEU A 177 -18.31 -1.72 2.84
CA LEU A 177 -16.90 -2.03 3.05
C LEU A 177 -16.71 -2.68 4.41
N VAL A 178 -15.52 -3.25 4.65
CA VAL A 178 -15.11 -3.77 5.96
C VAL A 178 -13.85 -3.03 6.43
N ARG A 179 -13.65 -2.99 7.76
CA ARG A 179 -12.52 -2.30 8.40
C ARG A 179 -11.20 -3.04 8.18
N SER A 180 -10.10 -2.33 8.35
CA SER A 180 -8.76 -2.92 8.36
C SER A 180 -8.34 -3.35 9.77
N GLU A 181 -7.57 -4.43 9.86
CA GLU A 181 -6.87 -4.86 11.05
C GLU A 181 -5.39 -4.99 10.70
N VAL A 182 -4.58 -4.05 11.18
CA VAL A 182 -3.14 -4.02 10.87
C VAL A 182 -2.39 -4.79 11.96
N ILE A 183 -1.58 -5.76 11.53
CA ILE A 183 -0.58 -6.44 12.36
C ILE A 183 0.77 -5.92 11.89
N ALA A 184 1.40 -5.10 12.73
CA ALA A 184 2.69 -4.51 12.45
C ALA A 184 3.78 -5.46 12.92
N THR A 185 4.60 -5.95 12.00
CA THR A 185 5.83 -6.66 12.33
C THR A 185 7.00 -5.66 12.38
N PRO A 186 8.05 -5.92 13.16
CA PRO A 186 9.25 -5.09 13.14
C PRO A 186 9.80 -5.02 11.71
N PRO A 187 9.91 -3.83 11.09
CA PRO A 187 10.55 -3.73 9.79
C PRO A 187 12.04 -4.03 9.92
N PRO A 188 12.69 -4.58 8.87
CA PRO A 188 14.14 -4.69 8.84
C PRO A 188 14.80 -3.33 9.14
N ALA A 189 15.81 -3.29 10.02
CA ALA A 189 16.47 -2.06 10.46
C ALA A 189 16.97 -1.20 9.28
N ASP A 190 17.50 -1.85 8.24
CA ASP A 190 18.06 -1.19 7.06
C ASP A 190 16.99 -0.54 6.16
N LEU A 191 15.70 -0.86 6.34
CA LEU A 191 14.61 -0.19 5.61
C LEU A 191 14.42 1.28 6.02
N GLY A 192 14.93 1.71 7.17
CA GLY A 192 14.97 3.12 7.55
C GLY A 192 15.86 3.98 6.65
N GLY A 193 16.88 3.37 6.04
CA GLY A 193 17.85 4.00 5.15
C GLY A 193 17.53 3.89 3.65
N LEU A 194 16.35 3.42 3.25
CA LEU A 194 15.98 3.30 1.84
C LEU A 194 16.05 4.64 1.10
N ARG A 195 16.76 4.64 -0.02
CA ARG A 195 16.89 5.81 -0.88
C ARG A 195 15.56 6.10 -1.58
N LYS A 196 15.16 7.38 -1.59
CA LYS A 196 14.05 7.84 -2.43
C LYS A 196 14.57 8.23 -3.82
N MET A 197 13.92 7.73 -4.84
CA MET A 197 14.19 8.03 -6.24
C MET A 197 13.64 9.42 -6.62
N LYS A 198 14.05 9.95 -7.78
CA LYS A 198 13.50 11.23 -8.33
C LYS A 198 11.97 11.21 -8.50
N THR A 199 11.39 10.04 -8.65
CA THR A 199 9.93 9.83 -8.71
C THR A 199 9.22 10.06 -7.38
N GLY A 200 9.97 10.15 -6.26
CA GLY A 200 9.46 10.22 -4.89
C GLY A 200 9.22 8.85 -4.25
N GLU A 201 9.34 7.74 -5.00
CA GLU A 201 9.18 6.38 -4.49
C GLU A 201 10.51 5.83 -3.98
N PHE A 202 10.47 4.82 -3.14
CA PHE A 202 11.67 4.12 -2.67
C PHE A 202 12.34 3.33 -3.79
N ASP A 203 13.66 3.13 -3.65
CA ASP A 203 14.46 2.31 -4.55
C ASP A 203 14.07 0.83 -4.38
N ALA A 204 13.41 0.29 -5.40
CA ALA A 204 12.87 -1.06 -5.35
C ALA A 204 13.97 -2.14 -5.34
N GLU A 205 15.10 -1.91 -6.02
CA GLU A 205 16.22 -2.86 -6.03
C GLU A 205 16.90 -2.91 -4.66
N GLN A 206 17.13 -1.74 -4.04
CA GLN A 206 17.67 -1.69 -2.69
C GLN A 206 16.70 -2.34 -1.69
N GLY A 207 15.40 -2.08 -1.80
CA GLY A 207 14.38 -2.69 -0.95
C GLY A 207 14.32 -4.21 -1.12
N GLN A 208 14.45 -4.72 -2.34
CA GLN A 208 14.55 -6.15 -2.60
C GLN A 208 15.76 -6.75 -1.89
N ILE A 209 16.95 -6.19 -2.04
CA ILE A 209 18.18 -6.72 -1.42
C ILE A 209 18.02 -6.87 0.10
N ILE A 210 17.33 -5.94 0.75
CA ILE A 210 17.08 -5.97 2.20
C ILE A 210 16.03 -7.02 2.57
N CYS A 211 14.93 -7.12 1.82
CA CYS A 211 13.77 -7.92 2.20
C CYS A 211 13.75 -9.33 1.59
N ASP A 212 14.51 -9.58 0.53
CA ASP A 212 14.57 -10.88 -0.14
C ASP A 212 15.61 -11.80 0.55
N THR A 213 15.36 -12.05 1.82
CA THR A 213 16.20 -12.93 2.65
C THR A 213 15.39 -14.08 3.22
N PRO A 214 15.99 -15.27 3.44
CA PRO A 214 15.28 -16.43 3.99
C PRO A 214 14.56 -16.12 5.31
N ALA A 215 15.14 -15.28 6.16
CA ALA A 215 14.56 -14.88 7.44
C ALA A 215 13.25 -14.09 7.22
N ILE A 216 13.29 -13.01 6.43
CA ILE A 216 12.12 -12.15 6.21
C ILE A 216 11.01 -12.87 5.44
N LEU A 217 11.39 -13.66 4.41
CA LEU A 217 10.44 -14.48 3.66
C LEU A 217 9.82 -15.56 4.56
N GLY A 218 10.63 -16.17 5.45
CA GLY A 218 10.16 -17.13 6.46
C GLY A 218 9.17 -16.50 7.45
N ASP A 219 9.47 -15.30 7.94
CA ASP A 219 8.56 -14.54 8.82
C ASP A 219 7.21 -14.25 8.17
N MET A 220 7.19 -13.90 6.88
CA MET A 220 5.94 -13.68 6.14
C MET A 220 5.07 -14.95 6.10
N VAL A 221 5.69 -16.10 5.84
CA VAL A 221 5.01 -17.40 5.80
C VAL A 221 4.50 -17.77 7.18
N GLU A 222 5.35 -17.69 8.19
CA GLU A 222 5.03 -18.04 9.57
C GLU A 222 3.88 -17.19 10.12
N HIS A 223 3.94 -15.86 9.95
CA HIS A 223 2.87 -14.97 10.39
C HIS A 223 1.55 -15.24 9.66
N TYR A 224 1.61 -15.52 8.35
CA TYR A 224 0.41 -15.91 7.63
C TYR A 224 -0.17 -17.23 8.15
N GLN A 225 0.64 -18.26 8.35
CA GLN A 225 0.20 -19.55 8.86
C GLN A 225 -0.43 -19.43 10.26
N ARG A 226 0.15 -18.62 11.13
CA ARG A 226 -0.34 -18.40 12.49
C ARG A 226 -1.63 -17.57 12.54
N HIS A 227 -1.71 -16.50 11.75
CA HIS A 227 -2.76 -15.49 11.96
C HIS A 227 -3.78 -15.43 10.83
N ALA A 228 -3.49 -15.98 9.66
CA ALA A 228 -4.30 -15.78 8.47
C ALA A 228 -4.43 -17.02 7.56
N SER A 229 -4.02 -18.22 7.98
CA SER A 229 -4.03 -19.46 7.15
C SER A 229 -5.40 -19.82 6.58
N HIS A 230 -6.47 -19.40 7.25
CA HIS A 230 -7.85 -19.58 6.82
C HIS A 230 -8.31 -18.50 5.82
N LEU A 231 -7.54 -17.43 5.61
CA LEU A 231 -7.88 -16.30 4.75
C LEU A 231 -7.22 -16.43 3.38
N LYS A 232 -7.88 -15.95 2.34
CA LYS A 232 -7.26 -15.73 1.03
C LYS A 232 -6.43 -14.45 1.08
N ALA A 233 -5.18 -14.51 0.57
CA ALA A 233 -4.24 -13.43 0.73
C ALA A 233 -3.67 -12.90 -0.59
N VAL A 234 -3.16 -11.66 -0.54
CA VAL A 234 -2.33 -11.06 -1.59
C VAL A 234 -1.06 -10.51 -0.96
N SER A 235 0.09 -10.81 -1.55
CA SER A 235 1.38 -10.27 -1.14
C SER A 235 1.97 -9.32 -2.18
N PHE A 236 2.66 -8.28 -1.70
CA PHE A 236 3.27 -7.26 -2.53
C PHE A 236 4.79 -7.25 -2.35
N GLY A 237 5.54 -7.56 -3.41
CA GLY A 237 7.00 -7.47 -3.45
C GLY A 237 7.50 -6.12 -3.96
N PHE A 238 8.78 -5.79 -3.74
CA PHE A 238 9.44 -4.60 -4.28
C PHE A 238 9.62 -4.68 -5.79
N THR A 239 10.04 -5.85 -6.27
CA THR A 239 10.29 -6.15 -7.69
C THR A 239 9.52 -7.41 -8.10
N GLN A 240 9.53 -7.70 -9.41
CA GLN A 240 8.96 -8.95 -9.93
C GLN A 240 9.66 -10.17 -9.31
N LYS A 241 11.01 -10.12 -9.23
CA LYS A 241 11.79 -11.19 -8.61
C LYS A 241 11.40 -11.40 -7.14
N HIS A 242 11.38 -10.33 -6.33
CA HIS A 242 10.98 -10.44 -4.92
C HIS A 242 9.56 -10.99 -4.76
N ALA A 243 8.60 -10.54 -5.56
CA ALA A 243 7.25 -11.10 -5.54
C ALA A 243 7.21 -12.59 -5.91
N PHE A 244 8.06 -13.02 -6.85
CA PHE A 244 8.23 -14.43 -7.19
C PHE A 244 8.85 -15.23 -6.02
N ASP A 245 9.89 -14.69 -5.37
CA ASP A 245 10.57 -15.36 -4.25
C ASP A 245 9.65 -15.48 -3.02
N ILE A 246 8.77 -14.49 -2.78
CA ILE A 246 7.68 -14.61 -1.80
C ILE A 246 6.76 -15.79 -2.17
N CYS A 247 6.30 -15.88 -3.42
CA CYS A 247 5.46 -16.98 -3.87
C CYS A 247 6.12 -18.34 -3.63
N GLU A 248 7.38 -18.50 -4.03
CA GLU A 248 8.15 -19.72 -3.84
C GLU A 248 8.30 -20.10 -2.35
N SER A 249 8.45 -19.10 -1.47
CA SER A 249 8.57 -19.36 -0.03
C SER A 249 7.29 -19.93 0.56
N PHE A 250 6.13 -19.43 0.15
CA PHE A 250 4.83 -20.00 0.54
C PHE A 250 4.65 -21.42 -0.01
N ASN A 251 4.98 -21.67 -1.27
CA ASN A 251 4.87 -22.99 -1.88
C ASN A 251 5.79 -24.02 -1.23
N ARG A 252 7.04 -23.66 -0.89
CA ARG A 252 7.95 -24.54 -0.13
C ARG A 252 7.43 -24.88 1.26
N ALA A 253 6.67 -24.00 1.87
CA ALA A 253 6.00 -24.25 3.16
C ALA A 253 4.67 -25.00 3.02
N GLY A 254 4.33 -25.50 1.83
CA GLY A 254 3.10 -26.26 1.56
C GLY A 254 1.83 -25.40 1.46
N VAL A 255 1.96 -24.08 1.31
CA VAL A 255 0.83 -23.17 1.12
C VAL A 255 0.69 -22.86 -0.38
N ASN A 256 -0.41 -23.30 -0.99
CA ASN A 256 -0.66 -23.14 -2.42
C ASN A 256 -0.76 -21.64 -2.81
N TRP A 257 0.24 -21.14 -3.53
CA TRP A 257 0.43 -19.74 -3.86
C TRP A 257 0.78 -19.54 -5.32
N ALA A 258 0.27 -18.47 -5.95
CA ALA A 258 0.56 -18.13 -7.33
C ALA A 258 1.30 -16.80 -7.44
N TYR A 259 2.05 -16.63 -8.52
CA TYR A 259 2.69 -15.37 -8.91
C TYR A 259 2.02 -14.80 -10.15
N ILE A 260 1.81 -13.47 -10.18
CA ILE A 260 1.27 -12.75 -11.34
C ILE A 260 2.09 -11.47 -11.60
N ASP A 261 2.46 -11.29 -12.86
CA ASP A 261 3.12 -10.08 -13.35
C ASP A 261 2.48 -9.55 -14.66
N ALA A 262 3.12 -8.54 -15.28
CA ALA A 262 2.67 -7.96 -16.54
C ALA A 262 2.73 -8.93 -17.73
N ASN A 263 3.60 -9.97 -17.66
CA ASN A 263 3.82 -10.95 -18.72
C ASN A 263 2.89 -12.17 -18.57
N THR A 264 2.23 -12.33 -17.42
CA THR A 264 1.28 -13.41 -17.22
C THR A 264 0.14 -13.30 -18.25
N PRO A 265 -0.08 -14.33 -19.11
CA PRO A 265 -1.08 -14.28 -20.18
C PRO A 265 -2.51 -14.14 -19.63
N ASP A 266 -3.38 -13.43 -20.36
CA ASP A 266 -4.79 -13.30 -19.96
C ASP A 266 -5.52 -14.63 -20.00
N GLY A 267 -5.42 -15.38 -21.12
CA GLY A 267 -5.99 -16.70 -21.33
C GLY A 267 -7.47 -16.85 -20.97
N ASP A 268 -7.85 -18.08 -20.55
CA ASP A 268 -9.19 -18.42 -20.05
C ASP A 268 -9.12 -19.14 -18.69
N ILE A 269 -10.29 -19.47 -18.12
CA ILE A 269 -10.39 -20.11 -16.80
C ILE A 269 -9.95 -21.58 -16.78
N HIS A 270 -9.72 -22.20 -17.94
CA HIS A 270 -9.35 -23.60 -18.08
C HIS A 270 -7.86 -23.79 -18.44
N THR A 271 -7.18 -22.72 -18.85
CA THR A 271 -5.77 -22.76 -19.26
C THR A 271 -4.85 -22.45 -18.09
N PRO A 272 -4.14 -23.45 -17.51
CA PRO A 272 -3.20 -23.25 -16.41
C PRO A 272 -2.14 -22.19 -16.73
N GLY A 273 -1.74 -21.40 -15.72
CA GLY A 273 -0.72 -20.36 -15.86
C GLY A 273 -1.25 -19.05 -16.46
N THR A 274 -2.53 -18.94 -16.80
CA THR A 274 -3.14 -17.69 -17.24
C THR A 274 -3.77 -16.92 -16.08
N ARG A 275 -3.92 -15.59 -16.21
CA ARG A 275 -4.54 -14.75 -15.17
C ARG A 275 -5.94 -15.20 -14.81
N LYS A 276 -6.78 -15.48 -15.82
CA LYS A 276 -8.16 -15.92 -15.60
C LYS A 276 -8.22 -17.25 -14.88
N PHE A 277 -7.34 -18.18 -15.20
CA PHE A 277 -7.21 -19.44 -14.47
C PHE A 277 -6.79 -19.21 -13.02
N ILE A 278 -5.74 -18.41 -12.78
CA ILE A 278 -5.24 -18.12 -11.43
C ILE A 278 -6.33 -17.43 -10.59
N PHE A 279 -7.03 -16.44 -11.14
CA PHE A 279 -8.11 -15.75 -10.43
C PHE A 279 -9.30 -16.68 -10.15
N HIS A 280 -9.64 -17.58 -11.09
CA HIS A 280 -10.67 -18.58 -10.86
C HIS A 280 -10.29 -19.55 -9.74
N GLN A 281 -9.04 -20.04 -9.72
CA GLN A 281 -8.51 -20.87 -8.63
C GLN A 281 -8.44 -20.13 -7.30
N TYR A 282 -8.15 -18.81 -7.33
CA TYR A 282 -8.18 -17.98 -6.13
C TYR A 282 -9.59 -17.82 -5.57
N ASP A 283 -10.60 -17.61 -6.39
CA ASP A 283 -11.97 -17.40 -5.92
C ASP A 283 -12.67 -18.72 -5.53
N HIS A 284 -12.45 -19.81 -6.27
CA HIS A 284 -13.24 -21.04 -6.19
C HIS A 284 -12.43 -22.30 -5.87
N GLY A 285 -11.12 -22.27 -6.00
CA GLY A 285 -10.21 -23.38 -5.71
C GLY A 285 -9.48 -23.24 -4.37
N ASP A 286 -8.43 -24.02 -4.23
CA ASP A 286 -7.56 -24.11 -3.03
C ASP A 286 -6.35 -23.21 -3.07
N LEU A 287 -6.20 -22.37 -4.10
CA LEU A 287 -5.17 -21.34 -4.12
C LEU A 287 -5.36 -20.36 -2.95
N ARG A 288 -4.38 -20.28 -2.06
CA ARG A 288 -4.46 -19.49 -0.82
C ARG A 288 -4.03 -18.05 -1.01
N GLY A 289 -3.10 -17.80 -1.93
CA GLY A 289 -2.62 -16.44 -2.11
C GLY A 289 -2.04 -16.19 -3.50
N ILE A 290 -1.84 -14.89 -3.77
CA ILE A 290 -1.23 -14.39 -4.99
C ILE A 290 -0.17 -13.37 -4.64
N SER A 291 1.04 -13.54 -5.18
CA SER A 291 2.12 -12.55 -5.10
C SER A 291 2.20 -11.71 -6.35
N SER A 292 2.41 -10.41 -6.19
CA SER A 292 2.62 -9.49 -7.31
C SER A 292 3.46 -8.28 -6.87
N CYS A 293 4.19 -7.68 -7.80
CA CYS A 293 4.86 -6.40 -7.55
C CYS A 293 3.86 -5.22 -7.68
N GLN A 294 3.20 -5.08 -8.82
CA GLN A 294 2.32 -3.94 -9.11
C GLN A 294 0.98 -4.34 -9.74
N THR A 295 0.92 -5.45 -10.46
CA THR A 295 -0.23 -5.83 -11.30
C THR A 295 -1.54 -5.91 -10.52
N ILE A 296 -1.52 -6.41 -9.30
CA ILE A 296 -2.71 -6.52 -8.42
C ILE A 296 -2.99 -5.22 -7.65
N SER A 297 -2.04 -4.32 -7.59
CA SER A 297 -2.20 -3.06 -6.83
C SER A 297 -3.31 -2.18 -7.39
N ILE A 298 -3.66 -2.33 -8.67
CA ILE A 298 -4.59 -1.44 -9.37
C ILE A 298 -5.54 -2.27 -10.26
N GLY A 299 -6.86 -2.03 -10.15
CA GLY A 299 -7.88 -2.65 -11.01
C GLY A 299 -8.39 -4.03 -10.58
N TRP A 300 -7.67 -4.77 -9.75
CA TRP A 300 -8.06 -6.10 -9.28
C TRP A 300 -9.25 -6.06 -8.30
N ASP A 301 -10.28 -6.86 -8.52
CA ASP A 301 -11.57 -6.81 -7.80
C ASP A 301 -12.05 -8.20 -7.37
N HIS A 302 -11.47 -8.76 -6.30
CA HIS A 302 -11.86 -10.04 -5.73
C HIS A 302 -12.19 -9.91 -4.25
N SER A 303 -13.46 -10.15 -3.89
CA SER A 303 -13.94 -9.99 -2.50
C SER A 303 -13.41 -11.05 -1.54
N ALA A 304 -12.93 -12.18 -2.06
CA ALA A 304 -12.33 -13.25 -1.27
C ALA A 304 -11.02 -12.82 -0.59
N CYS A 305 -10.33 -11.78 -1.07
CA CYS A 305 -9.11 -11.27 -0.45
C CYS A 305 -9.40 -10.70 0.94
N LYS A 306 -8.86 -11.33 1.98
CA LYS A 306 -9.04 -10.94 3.38
C LYS A 306 -7.74 -10.81 4.15
N CYS A 307 -6.59 -11.08 3.50
CA CYS A 307 -5.29 -10.81 4.06
C CYS A 307 -4.40 -10.10 3.03
N LEU A 308 -3.74 -9.05 3.44
CA LEU A 308 -2.75 -8.32 2.64
C LEU A 308 -1.40 -8.43 3.32
N ILE A 309 -0.38 -8.89 2.59
CA ILE A 309 0.97 -9.06 3.11
C ILE A 309 1.89 -8.06 2.40
N PHE A 310 2.37 -7.09 3.16
CA PHE A 310 3.28 -6.06 2.64
C PHE A 310 4.73 -6.49 2.81
N GLY A 311 5.28 -7.10 1.77
CA GLY A 311 6.70 -7.38 1.60
C GLY A 311 7.45 -6.22 0.95
N SER A 312 6.77 -5.11 0.60
CA SER A 312 7.40 -3.92 0.03
C SER A 312 6.91 -2.65 0.70
N LYS A 313 7.85 -1.72 0.92
CA LYS A 313 7.59 -0.38 1.43
C LYS A 313 7.32 0.58 0.27
N THR A 314 6.38 1.51 0.43
CA THR A 314 6.10 2.57 -0.54
C THR A 314 6.10 3.94 0.13
N ALA A 315 6.56 4.97 -0.58
CA ALA A 315 6.44 6.36 -0.17
C ALA A 315 5.15 7.01 -0.71
N SER A 316 4.45 6.32 -1.62
CA SER A 316 3.22 6.79 -2.24
C SER A 316 2.01 6.44 -1.40
N PHE A 317 1.43 7.44 -0.71
CA PHE A 317 0.19 7.27 0.02
C PHE A 317 -0.98 6.75 -0.85
N PRO A 318 -1.18 7.23 -2.11
CA PRO A 318 -2.17 6.65 -3.01
C PRO A 318 -2.00 5.15 -3.22
N LEU A 319 -0.77 4.68 -3.46
CA LEU A 319 -0.50 3.26 -3.67
C LEU A 319 -0.78 2.44 -2.41
N TYR A 320 -0.34 2.93 -1.25
CA TYR A 320 -0.62 2.29 0.03
C TYR A 320 -2.12 2.14 0.27
N HIS A 321 -2.86 3.25 0.15
CA HIS A 321 -4.31 3.26 0.35
C HIS A 321 -5.07 2.37 -0.66
N GLN A 322 -4.62 2.32 -1.90
CA GLN A 322 -5.18 1.42 -2.92
C GLN A 322 -4.93 -0.05 -2.60
N ARG A 323 -3.74 -0.40 -2.09
CA ARG A 323 -3.43 -1.75 -1.63
C ARG A 323 -4.35 -2.15 -0.46
N LEU A 324 -4.52 -1.28 0.54
CA LEU A 324 -5.48 -1.50 1.63
C LEU A 324 -6.90 -1.75 1.10
N GLY A 325 -7.33 -0.98 0.11
CA GLY A 325 -8.63 -1.13 -0.53
C GLY A 325 -8.89 -2.50 -1.20
N ARG A 326 -7.86 -3.34 -1.39
CA ARG A 326 -8.04 -4.70 -1.95
C ARG A 326 -8.77 -5.64 -0.98
N GLY A 327 -8.48 -5.53 0.32
CA GLY A 327 -9.13 -6.32 1.35
C GLY A 327 -10.52 -5.83 1.78
N SER A 328 -10.84 -4.58 1.46
CA SER A 328 -11.97 -3.86 2.07
C SER A 328 -13.37 -4.31 1.65
N ARG A 329 -13.52 -5.14 0.60
CA ARG A 329 -14.84 -5.55 0.11
C ARG A 329 -15.51 -6.52 1.06
N PRO A 330 -16.83 -6.41 1.29
CA PRO A 330 -17.57 -7.38 2.08
C PRO A 330 -17.44 -8.79 1.48
N HIS A 331 -17.23 -9.76 2.33
CA HIS A 331 -17.26 -11.18 1.98
C HIS A 331 -17.93 -11.95 3.11
N LYS A 332 -18.69 -12.99 2.76
CA LYS A 332 -19.49 -13.75 3.74
C LYS A 332 -18.59 -14.27 4.87
N GLY A 333 -18.98 -14.00 6.11
CA GLY A 333 -18.26 -14.43 7.30
C GLY A 333 -17.09 -13.55 7.73
N HIS A 334 -16.85 -12.41 7.05
CA HIS A 334 -15.73 -11.51 7.36
C HIS A 334 -16.20 -10.07 7.52
N ASP A 335 -16.03 -9.50 8.71
CA ASP A 335 -16.33 -8.11 9.07
C ASP A 335 -15.10 -7.20 9.01
N HIS A 336 -13.93 -7.78 8.80
CA HIS A 336 -12.64 -7.08 8.62
C HIS A 336 -11.72 -7.81 7.64
N PHE A 337 -10.64 -7.16 7.24
CA PHE A 337 -9.52 -7.76 6.54
C PHE A 337 -8.22 -7.49 7.31
N ARG A 338 -7.25 -8.41 7.20
CA ARG A 338 -5.95 -8.31 7.87
C ARG A 338 -4.87 -7.73 6.97
N VAL A 339 -3.98 -6.98 7.57
CA VAL A 339 -2.77 -6.45 6.93
C VAL A 339 -1.57 -6.87 7.75
N HIS A 340 -0.73 -7.72 7.18
CA HIS A 340 0.57 -8.06 7.75
C HIS A 340 1.62 -7.14 7.13
N ASP A 341 2.06 -6.14 7.87
CA ASP A 341 3.04 -5.15 7.38
C ASP A 341 4.44 -5.49 7.86
N HIS A 342 5.23 -6.16 7.02
CA HIS A 342 6.61 -6.56 7.28
C HIS A 342 7.64 -5.48 6.94
N THR A 343 7.20 -4.34 6.44
CA THR A 343 8.11 -3.30 5.92
C THR A 343 7.90 -1.92 6.52
N GLY A 344 6.97 -1.81 7.49
CA GLY A 344 6.72 -0.57 8.22
C GLY A 344 6.02 0.52 7.39
N ASN A 345 5.17 0.15 6.42
CA ASN A 345 4.34 1.12 5.71
C ASN A 345 3.43 1.89 6.66
N TRP A 346 2.84 1.22 7.66
CA TRP A 346 1.99 1.89 8.64
C TRP A 346 2.74 2.99 9.41
N LEU A 347 4.04 2.80 9.70
CA LEU A 347 4.92 3.80 10.32
C LEU A 347 5.19 4.98 9.37
N GLU A 348 5.43 4.71 8.07
CA GLU A 348 5.61 5.76 7.05
C GLU A 348 4.36 6.66 6.96
N PHE A 349 3.18 6.08 7.15
CA PHE A 349 1.91 6.80 7.04
C PHE A 349 1.20 7.05 8.38
N ILE A 350 1.88 6.87 9.51
CA ILE A 350 1.30 7.00 10.85
C ILE A 350 0.56 8.34 11.08
N LYS A 351 1.07 9.43 10.49
CA LYS A 351 0.46 10.76 10.54
C LYS A 351 -0.49 11.06 9.38
N LYS A 352 -0.59 10.15 8.41
CA LYS A 352 -1.35 10.35 7.16
C LYS A 352 -2.48 9.34 6.96
N GLY A 353 -2.91 8.69 8.04
CA GLY A 353 -3.93 7.65 7.96
C GLY A 353 -3.36 6.27 7.65
N PRO A 354 -2.77 5.61 8.66
CA PRO A 354 -2.17 4.28 8.50
C PRO A 354 -3.19 3.17 8.26
N PHE A 355 -4.46 3.43 8.57
CA PHE A 355 -5.56 2.50 8.37
C PHE A 355 -6.42 2.87 7.17
N PHE A 356 -7.11 1.88 6.60
CA PHE A 356 -8.01 2.12 5.47
C PHE A 356 -9.14 3.08 5.83
N GLU A 357 -9.68 2.99 7.04
CA GLU A 357 -10.75 3.81 7.59
C GLU A 357 -10.30 5.14 8.21
N SER A 358 -9.04 5.50 8.13
CA SER A 358 -8.55 6.78 8.65
C SER A 358 -9.30 7.96 8.02
N ASP A 359 -9.60 8.98 8.84
CA ASP A 359 -10.29 10.18 8.36
C ASP A 359 -9.33 11.04 7.55
N ILE A 360 -9.74 11.34 6.32
CA ILE A 360 -8.98 12.15 5.38
C ILE A 360 -9.89 13.21 4.79
N GLU A 361 -9.58 14.48 5.04
CA GLU A 361 -10.23 15.61 4.37
C GLU A 361 -9.46 15.94 3.08
N TRP A 362 -10.00 15.54 1.96
CA TRP A 362 -9.43 15.81 0.65
C TRP A 362 -9.59 17.27 0.25
N GLN A 363 -8.55 17.86 -0.33
CA GLN A 363 -8.57 19.21 -0.86
C GLN A 363 -8.21 19.22 -2.35
N LEU A 364 -8.88 20.07 -3.12
CA LEU A 364 -8.66 20.15 -4.58
C LEU A 364 -7.29 20.75 -4.91
N ASP A 365 -6.94 21.86 -4.26
CA ASP A 365 -5.74 22.66 -4.53
C ASP A 365 -4.81 22.78 -3.31
N GLY A 366 -4.98 21.93 -2.33
CA GLY A 366 -4.15 21.91 -1.11
C GLY A 366 -3.72 20.51 -0.73
N PRO A 367 -2.84 20.37 0.25
CA PRO A 367 -2.52 19.08 0.81
C PRO A 367 -3.75 18.49 1.48
N ALA A 368 -3.92 17.17 1.39
CA ALA A 368 -4.94 16.49 2.17
C ALA A 368 -4.68 16.75 3.67
N LYS A 369 -5.75 16.99 4.42
CA LYS A 369 -5.67 17.10 5.87
C LYS A 369 -5.94 15.74 6.49
N PHE A 370 -5.06 15.33 7.34
CA PHE A 370 -5.15 14.07 8.08
C PHE A 370 -5.45 14.37 9.53
N ASP A 371 -6.29 13.56 10.14
CA ASP A 371 -6.50 13.62 11.60
C ASP A 371 -5.21 13.08 12.26
N GLU A 372 -4.39 13.98 12.79
CA GLU A 372 -3.12 13.66 13.43
C GLU A 372 -3.37 13.00 14.79
N LYS A 373 -3.61 11.71 14.78
CA LYS A 373 -3.71 10.92 15.99
C LYS A 373 -2.33 10.41 16.41
N LYS A 374 -2.01 10.54 17.69
CA LYS A 374 -0.87 9.82 18.26
C LYS A 374 -1.18 8.34 18.24
N MET A 375 -0.37 7.57 17.52
CA MET A 375 -0.50 6.12 17.44
C MET A 375 0.63 5.43 18.21
N SER A 376 0.30 4.34 18.84
CA SER A 376 1.24 3.42 19.48
C SER A 376 0.92 1.98 19.10
N THR A 377 1.85 1.06 19.27
CA THR A 377 1.62 -0.38 19.14
C THR A 377 1.58 -1.03 20.51
N CYS A 378 0.77 -2.06 20.65
CA CYS A 378 0.79 -2.90 21.83
C CYS A 378 1.92 -3.92 21.70
N ASP A 379 3.03 -3.66 22.38
CA ASP A 379 4.20 -4.53 22.40
C ASP A 379 4.23 -5.45 23.64
N GLU A 380 3.18 -5.41 24.47
CA GLU A 380 3.08 -6.24 25.65
C GLU A 380 2.81 -7.70 25.26
N PRO A 381 3.54 -8.66 25.86
CA PRO A 381 3.36 -10.07 25.61
C PRO A 381 2.00 -10.56 26.14
N VAL A 382 1.31 -11.38 25.34
CA VAL A 382 0.02 -12.01 25.75
C VAL A 382 0.31 -13.28 26.52
N PRO A 383 -0.22 -13.46 27.75
CA PRO A 383 -0.05 -14.70 28.52
C PRO A 383 -0.57 -15.93 27.76
N ALA A 384 0.19 -17.03 27.78
CA ALA A 384 -0.16 -18.28 27.12
C ALA A 384 -1.38 -19.01 27.70
N SER A 385 -1.86 -18.61 28.88
CA SER A 385 -2.87 -19.32 29.65
C SER A 385 -4.32 -19.01 29.28
N GLU A 386 -4.59 -17.99 28.47
CA GLU A 386 -5.95 -17.63 28.08
C GLU A 386 -6.07 -17.56 26.55
N PRO A 387 -7.08 -18.24 25.96
CA PRO A 387 -7.38 -18.07 24.55
C PRO A 387 -7.82 -16.62 24.33
N HIS A 388 -6.97 -15.83 23.67
CA HIS A 388 -7.29 -14.45 23.36
C HIS A 388 -8.48 -14.43 22.39
N PRO A 389 -9.56 -13.69 22.65
CA PRO A 389 -10.78 -13.69 21.81
C PRO A 389 -10.51 -13.24 20.35
N LEU A 390 -9.33 -12.69 20.08
CA LEU A 390 -8.88 -12.27 18.75
C LEU A 390 -7.75 -13.14 18.17
N PHE A 391 -7.26 -14.14 18.93
CA PHE A 391 -6.29 -15.13 18.48
C PHE A 391 -7.00 -16.48 18.34
N THR A 392 -7.38 -16.83 17.13
CA THR A 392 -7.92 -18.15 16.77
C THR A 392 -6.81 -19.12 16.35
N GLY A 393 -5.56 -18.90 16.78
CA GLY A 393 -4.43 -19.74 16.47
C GLY A 393 -3.99 -20.58 17.67
N ASP A 394 -3.61 -21.82 17.43
CA ASP A 394 -3.10 -22.75 18.45
C ASP A 394 -1.85 -22.19 19.13
N PHE A 395 -1.83 -22.26 20.45
CA PHE A 395 -0.67 -21.94 21.26
C PHE A 395 0.42 -22.99 21.00
N ILE A 396 1.59 -22.55 20.57
CA ILE A 396 2.77 -23.41 20.50
C ILE A 396 3.64 -23.15 21.73
N ASP A 397 3.72 -24.13 22.60
CA ASP A 397 4.71 -24.30 23.69
C ASP A 397 4.94 -23.10 24.64
N GLY A 398 3.89 -22.47 25.14
CA GLY A 398 4.02 -21.49 26.24
C GLY A 398 4.70 -20.17 25.87
N ILE A 399 4.87 -19.87 24.59
CA ILE A 399 5.49 -18.64 24.11
C ILE A 399 4.46 -17.52 24.06
N MET A 400 4.80 -16.39 24.70
CA MET A 400 3.99 -15.17 24.68
C MET A 400 4.35 -14.33 23.45
N PHE A 401 3.33 -13.97 22.65
CA PHE A 401 3.51 -13.07 21.50
C PHE A 401 2.86 -11.73 21.79
N PRO A 402 3.54 -10.60 21.49
CA PRO A 402 2.92 -9.30 21.61
C PRO A 402 1.75 -9.13 20.63
N CYS A 403 0.73 -8.42 21.04
CA CYS A 403 -0.46 -8.13 20.24
C CYS A 403 -0.14 -7.36 18.95
N ARG A 404 0.86 -6.49 18.98
CA ARG A 404 1.43 -5.67 17.89
C ARG A 404 0.39 -4.90 17.05
N ARG A 405 -0.81 -4.71 17.58
CA ARG A 405 -1.85 -3.92 16.91
C ARG A 405 -1.67 -2.45 17.24
N PRO A 406 -1.64 -1.58 16.22
CA PRO A 406 -1.60 -0.15 16.46
C PRO A 406 -2.91 0.34 17.07
N TYR A 407 -2.82 1.27 18.01
CA TYR A 407 -3.96 1.93 18.66
C TYR A 407 -3.68 3.41 18.84
N GLU A 408 -4.77 4.18 19.00
CA GLU A 408 -4.66 5.61 19.29
C GLU A 408 -4.10 5.82 20.71
N SER A 409 -2.98 6.55 20.83
CA SER A 409 -2.34 6.83 22.11
C SER A 409 -3.17 7.83 22.90
N ASP A 410 -3.83 7.36 23.98
CA ASP A 410 -4.47 8.19 24.99
C ASP A 410 -3.70 8.02 26.32
N PRO A 411 -3.24 9.12 26.97
CA PRO A 411 -2.60 9.04 28.29
C PRO A 411 -3.47 8.38 29.38
N LYS A 412 -4.77 8.30 29.16
CA LYS A 412 -5.73 7.66 30.07
C LYS A 412 -5.88 6.16 29.82
N LEU A 413 -5.41 5.64 28.69
CA LEU A 413 -5.43 4.21 28.40
C LEU A 413 -4.49 3.48 29.35
N THR A 414 -5.05 2.63 30.18
CA THR A 414 -4.29 1.74 31.08
C THR A 414 -4.07 0.37 30.46
N ASN A 415 -4.95 -0.02 29.55
CA ASN A 415 -4.95 -1.33 28.91
C ASN A 415 -5.01 -1.19 27.38
N CYS A 416 -4.40 -2.15 26.67
CA CYS A 416 -4.51 -2.22 25.21
C CYS A 416 -5.98 -2.39 24.77
N PRO A 417 -6.49 -1.56 23.84
CA PRO A 417 -7.88 -1.67 23.39
C PRO A 417 -8.17 -2.94 22.56
N HIS A 418 -7.12 -3.64 22.13
CA HIS A 418 -7.24 -4.84 21.30
C HIS A 418 -7.13 -6.14 22.10
N CYS A 419 -6.24 -6.20 23.09
CA CYS A 419 -5.99 -7.42 23.86
C CYS A 419 -6.27 -7.30 25.36
N GLY A 420 -6.64 -6.11 25.84
CA GLY A 420 -6.97 -5.90 27.25
C GLY A 420 -5.79 -5.92 28.21
N ILE A 421 -4.57 -6.20 27.75
CA ILE A 421 -3.38 -6.29 28.61
C ILE A 421 -2.99 -4.89 29.11
N PRO A 422 -2.57 -4.74 30.39
CA PRO A 422 -2.06 -3.49 30.92
C PRO A 422 -0.88 -2.95 30.12
N LEU A 423 -0.94 -1.68 29.75
CA LEU A 423 0.15 -0.98 29.03
C LEU A 423 1.14 -0.45 30.06
N LEU A 424 2.38 -0.87 29.98
CA LEU A 424 3.45 -0.32 30.81
C LEU A 424 3.73 1.13 30.37
N LYS A 425 3.70 2.06 31.31
CA LYS A 425 3.86 3.51 31.05
C LYS A 425 5.27 3.95 30.62
N GLU A 426 6.24 3.06 30.61
CA GLU A 426 7.61 3.38 30.16
C GLU A 426 7.72 3.19 28.65
N VAL A 427 7.71 4.31 27.95
CA VAL A 427 8.08 4.39 26.52
C VAL A 427 9.58 4.08 26.42
N ARG A 428 9.95 2.80 26.28
CA ARG A 428 11.25 2.42 25.75
C ARG A 428 11.24 2.61 24.25
N GLU A 429 12.33 3.12 23.71
CA GLU A 429 12.46 3.42 22.28
C GLU A 429 12.11 2.20 21.44
N THR A 430 10.97 2.28 20.77
CA THR A 430 10.27 1.19 20.09
C THR A 430 11.15 0.46 19.07
N ALA A 431 12.08 1.16 18.42
CA ALA A 431 12.93 0.59 17.37
C ALA A 431 14.00 -0.39 17.92
N GLU A 432 14.66 -0.07 19.06
CA GLU A 432 15.71 -0.93 19.64
C GLU A 432 15.10 -2.20 20.24
N ARG A 433 13.93 -2.09 20.86
CA ARG A 433 13.20 -3.23 21.40
C ARG A 433 12.68 -4.16 20.28
N MET A 434 12.14 -3.60 19.21
CA MET A 434 11.67 -4.37 18.05
C MET A 434 12.79 -5.12 17.34
N GLU A 435 14.01 -4.57 17.31
CA GLU A 435 15.17 -5.24 16.73
C GLU A 435 15.67 -6.40 17.61
N ALA A 436 15.66 -6.22 18.94
CA ALA A 436 15.98 -7.28 19.89
C ALA A 436 14.97 -8.44 19.83
N GLU A 437 13.67 -8.15 19.67
CA GLU A 437 12.61 -9.15 19.54
C GLU A 437 12.64 -9.86 18.19
N ARG A 438 13.06 -9.21 17.09
CA ARG A 438 13.26 -9.84 15.79
C ARG A 438 14.37 -10.90 15.85
N VAL A 439 15.49 -10.56 16.48
CA VAL A 439 16.57 -11.52 16.75
C VAL A 439 16.07 -12.66 17.64
N ALA A 440 15.22 -12.37 18.62
CA ALA A 440 14.60 -13.39 19.49
C ALA A 440 13.53 -14.25 18.77
N GLY A 441 12.81 -13.67 17.79
CA GLY A 441 11.81 -14.40 16.97
C GLY A 441 12.43 -15.49 16.09
N GLU A 442 13.63 -15.26 15.56
CA GLU A 442 14.41 -16.29 14.84
C GLU A 442 14.88 -17.44 15.75
N LEU A 443 14.76 -17.28 17.06
CA LEU A 443 15.40 -18.12 18.07
C LEU A 443 14.42 -18.98 18.90
N VAL A 444 13.19 -19.15 18.44
CA VAL A 444 12.15 -19.89 19.19
C VAL A 444 12.51 -21.34 19.51
N ASN A 445 13.53 -21.91 18.86
CA ASN A 445 14.07 -23.25 19.14
C ASN A 445 15.42 -23.25 19.86
N LEU A 446 15.82 -22.15 20.49
CA LEU A 446 17.13 -22.05 21.09
C LEU A 446 17.18 -22.45 22.58
N THR A 447 18.18 -23.22 22.93
CA THR A 447 18.52 -23.55 24.34
C THR A 447 18.78 -22.29 25.15
N ALA A 448 18.60 -22.37 26.50
CA ALA A 448 18.89 -21.27 27.40
C ALA A 448 20.33 -20.72 27.27
N GLU A 449 21.28 -21.58 26.88
CA GLU A 449 22.67 -21.23 26.61
C GLU A 449 22.83 -20.29 25.40
N LEU A 450 22.13 -20.55 24.33
CA LEU A 450 22.22 -19.70 23.14
C LEU A 450 21.49 -18.35 23.32
N ARG A 451 20.43 -18.30 24.16
CA ARG A 451 19.82 -17.03 24.60
C ARG A 451 20.82 -16.18 25.39
N ALA A 452 21.53 -16.77 26.33
CA ALA A 452 22.57 -16.10 27.13
C ALA A 452 23.72 -15.60 26.24
N GLU A 453 24.12 -16.36 25.22
CA GLU A 453 25.17 -15.97 24.27
C GLU A 453 24.73 -14.77 23.41
N ILE A 454 23.46 -14.73 22.97
CA ILE A 454 22.91 -13.62 22.18
C ILE A 454 22.74 -12.36 23.04
N GLU A 455 22.22 -12.48 24.25
CA GLU A 455 22.13 -11.35 25.18
C GLU A 455 23.53 -10.78 25.51
N ALA A 456 24.53 -11.65 25.67
CA ALA A 456 25.90 -11.22 25.84
C ALA A 456 26.45 -10.49 24.62
N ARG A 457 26.12 -10.95 23.41
CA ARG A 457 26.54 -10.34 22.14
C ARG A 457 25.87 -8.98 21.88
N ILE A 458 24.58 -8.86 22.19
CA ILE A 458 23.83 -7.59 22.13
C ILE A 458 24.41 -6.58 23.12
N ARG A 459 24.72 -7.03 24.35
CA ARG A 459 25.35 -6.18 25.36
C ARG A 459 26.73 -5.73 24.94
N GLU A 460 27.54 -6.60 24.38
CA GLU A 460 28.87 -6.29 23.85
C GLU A 460 28.78 -5.27 22.70
N GLU A 461 27.86 -5.42 21.77
CA GLU A 461 27.67 -4.48 20.66
C GLU A 461 27.21 -3.10 21.15
N SER A 462 26.32 -3.05 22.13
CA SER A 462 25.89 -1.83 22.78
C SER A 462 27.05 -1.10 23.48
N GLU A 463 27.87 -1.84 24.25
CA GLU A 463 29.06 -1.27 24.89
C GLU A 463 30.10 -0.76 23.87
N ARG A 464 30.26 -1.44 22.75
CA ARG A 464 31.14 -1.03 21.64
C ARG A 464 30.63 0.26 21.01
N LYS A 465 29.32 0.38 20.80
CA LYS A 465 28.68 1.58 20.23
C LYS A 465 28.79 2.78 21.18
N VAL A 466 28.53 2.58 22.47
CA VAL A 466 28.69 3.61 23.51
C VAL A 466 30.13 4.12 23.58
N PHE A 467 31.10 3.20 23.60
CA PHE A 467 32.52 3.58 23.61
C PHE A 467 32.88 4.41 22.36
N PHE A 468 32.41 4.01 21.18
CA PHE A 468 32.68 4.74 19.94
C PHE A 468 32.09 6.17 19.99
N LEU A 469 30.86 6.31 20.51
CA LEU A 469 30.21 7.60 20.76
C LEU A 469 31.03 8.52 21.69
N GLU A 470 31.56 7.98 22.77
CA GLU A 470 32.41 8.73 23.70
C GLU A 470 33.70 9.18 23.03
N GLN A 471 34.34 8.32 22.25
CA GLN A 471 35.56 8.69 21.52
C GLN A 471 35.30 9.76 20.47
N MET A 472 34.14 9.76 19.81
CA MET A 472 33.73 10.81 18.88
C MET A 472 33.49 12.16 19.60
N LYS A 473 32.89 12.14 20.80
CA LYS A 473 32.74 13.36 21.63
C LYS A 473 34.11 13.91 22.04
N ILE A 474 35.03 13.07 22.49
CA ILE A 474 36.40 13.47 22.85
C ILE A 474 37.15 14.02 21.64
N GLN A 475 37.03 13.38 20.49
CA GLN A 475 37.63 13.85 19.22
C GLN A 475 37.17 15.27 18.90
N LYS A 476 35.88 15.58 19.05
CA LYS A 476 35.31 16.91 18.82
C LYS A 476 35.79 17.93 19.85
N GLN A 477 35.67 17.59 21.13
CA GLN A 477 36.03 18.52 22.23
C GLN A 477 37.51 18.91 22.24
N LYS A 478 38.38 17.97 21.87
CA LYS A 478 39.86 18.18 21.87
C LYS A 478 40.42 18.47 20.49
N ASN A 479 39.56 18.63 19.47
CA ASN A 479 39.95 18.89 18.09
C ASN A 479 41.00 17.90 17.53
N TYR A 480 40.85 16.63 17.86
CA TYR A 480 41.75 15.59 17.37
C TYR A 480 41.49 15.24 15.90
N ALA A 481 42.47 14.63 15.23
CA ALA A 481 42.40 14.26 13.83
C ALA A 481 41.14 13.41 13.53
N ARG A 482 40.55 13.59 12.32
CA ARG A 482 39.28 12.98 11.88
C ARG A 482 39.17 11.45 12.05
N LYS A 483 40.28 10.75 12.19
CA LYS A 483 40.30 9.29 12.38
C LYS A 483 40.55 8.87 13.84
N TYR A 484 40.61 9.80 14.80
CA TYR A 484 40.94 9.49 16.19
C TYR A 484 39.99 8.46 16.83
N ALA A 485 38.70 8.70 16.79
CA ALA A 485 37.72 7.80 17.38
C ALA A 485 37.76 6.39 16.78
N VAL A 486 37.94 6.32 15.46
CA VAL A 486 38.06 5.05 14.71
C VAL A 486 39.33 4.29 15.12
N ALA A 487 40.44 4.97 15.29
CA ALA A 487 41.70 4.37 15.74
C ALA A 487 41.62 3.86 17.20
N ARG A 488 40.98 4.62 18.09
CA ARG A 488 40.76 4.22 19.51
C ARG A 488 39.82 3.03 19.61
N PHE A 489 38.77 2.98 18.76
CA PHE A 489 37.89 1.83 18.71
C PHE A 489 38.64 0.57 18.28
N LYS A 490 39.42 0.65 17.18
CA LYS A 490 40.23 -0.48 16.73
C LYS A 490 41.25 -0.91 17.76
N GLN A 491 41.86 0.03 18.47
CA GLN A 491 42.83 -0.28 19.54
C GLN A 491 42.18 -1.05 20.69
N LYS A 492 40.92 -0.74 21.02
CA LYS A 492 40.22 -1.38 22.15
C LYS A 492 39.59 -2.73 21.78
N PHE A 493 39.00 -2.84 20.61
CA PHE A 493 38.18 -3.99 20.21
C PHE A 493 38.80 -4.88 19.11
N GLY A 494 39.93 -4.48 18.53
CA GLY A 494 40.65 -5.26 17.52
C GLY A 494 40.15 -5.03 16.08
N ASP A 495 38.88 -4.65 15.91
CA ASP A 495 38.22 -4.46 14.62
C ASP A 495 37.91 -3.00 14.34
N TRP A 496 37.44 -2.72 13.09
CA TRP A 496 36.93 -1.41 12.71
C TRP A 496 35.46 -1.25 13.14
N PRO A 497 35.02 -0.03 13.54
CA PRO A 497 33.60 0.20 13.80
C PRO A 497 32.80 -0.03 12.51
N PRO A 498 31.56 -0.58 12.60
CA PRO A 498 30.67 -0.78 11.45
C PRO A 498 30.49 0.49 10.63
N ARG A 499 30.44 0.37 9.30
CA ARG A 499 30.41 1.53 8.38
C ARG A 499 29.19 2.44 8.59
N GLY A 500 28.08 1.93 9.09
CA GLY A 500 26.86 2.68 9.41
C GLY A 500 27.03 3.61 10.62
N TRP A 501 27.80 3.22 11.62
CA TRP A 501 27.93 3.95 12.87
C TRP A 501 28.49 5.37 12.74
N ASN A 502 29.32 5.65 11.77
CA ASN A 502 29.83 7.00 11.54
C ASN A 502 28.74 8.02 11.24
N ARG A 503 27.68 7.64 10.51
CA ARG A 503 26.56 8.54 10.16
C ARG A 503 25.58 8.72 11.31
N GLU A 504 25.25 7.65 12.02
CA GLU A 504 24.33 7.67 13.15
C GLU A 504 24.92 8.45 14.33
N VAL A 505 26.19 8.24 14.59
CA VAL A 505 26.94 8.88 15.67
C VAL A 505 27.16 10.36 15.39
N GLU A 506 27.41 10.78 14.14
CA GLU A 506 27.49 12.19 13.75
C GLU A 506 26.15 12.90 13.95
N PHE A 507 25.04 12.23 13.72
CA PHE A 507 23.70 12.76 13.95
C PHE A 507 23.35 12.86 15.44
N ALA A 508 23.61 11.81 16.23
CA ALA A 508 23.36 11.76 17.66
C ALA A 508 24.28 12.71 18.47
N ALA A 509 25.49 13.00 17.98
CA ALA A 509 26.44 13.89 18.61
C ALA A 509 26.27 15.38 18.22
N GLY A 510 25.24 15.76 17.44
CA GLY A 510 25.03 17.13 16.98
C GLY A 510 26.12 17.66 16.05
N LEU A 511 26.81 16.77 15.33
CA LEU A 511 27.97 17.09 14.50
C LEU A 511 27.59 17.64 13.11
N ARG A 512 26.32 17.70 12.74
CA ARG A 512 25.86 18.17 11.40
C ARG A 512 25.62 19.67 11.26
N GLU A 513 25.68 20.47 12.34
CA GLU A 513 25.46 21.93 12.24
C GLU A 513 26.65 22.76 11.77
N SER A 514 27.82 22.15 11.57
CA SER A 514 29.05 22.89 11.22
C SER A 514 29.57 22.66 9.79
N LEU A 515 28.75 22.10 8.89
CA LEU A 515 29.10 21.89 7.46
C LEU A 515 28.05 22.55 6.54
N ARG A 516 27.59 23.76 6.87
CA ARG A 516 26.97 24.72 5.93
C ARG A 516 27.90 25.86 5.65
#